data_a9e8b58c586c89e87d2561d12a28d067
#
_entry.id   a9e8b58c586c89e87d2561d12a28d067
#
_cell.length_a   1.000
_cell.length_b   1.000
_cell.length_c   1.000
_cell.angle_alpha   90.00
_cell.angle_beta   90.00
_cell.angle_gamma   90.00
#
_symmetry.space_group_name_H-M   'P 1'
#
loop_
_entity.id
_entity.type
_entity.pdbx_description
1 polymer ?
#
loop_
_entity_poly.entity_id
_entity_poly.type
_entity_poly.pdbx_seq_one_letter_code
_entity_poly.pdbx_strand_id
1 'polypeptide(L)'
;RHLYLNSLDGKSSAQVTKGNFEITNIEAVDETNKRIFYTMAYPTPMDRNLFVTDFNGKKATQLTKGNGTHRVQLNDDYTKFYDFYSDLNTPQIVTVHDIVVDKKKNISTNLVKTVNESAKLKEKLTEYGYGKAEFMRVPNSKGDTLNGWMLKPANFDATKKYPVLFCNYGGPGSQQVANRFGAVSA
;
A
#
# COMPACT_ATOMS: atom_id res chain seq x y z
N ARG A 1 -3.90 -14.55 -0.19
CA ARG A 1 -3.68 -14.84 1.25
C ARG A 1 -4.76 -14.17 2.08
N HIS A 2 -5.21 -14.85 3.19
CA HIS A 2 -6.21 -14.34 4.13
C HIS A 2 -5.78 -14.61 5.57
N LEU A 3 -6.42 -13.89 6.52
CA LEU A 3 -6.22 -14.12 7.94
C LEU A 3 -7.11 -15.29 8.40
N TYR A 4 -6.53 -16.13 9.25
CA TYR A 4 -7.20 -17.24 9.93
C TYR A 4 -6.86 -17.18 11.42
N LEU A 5 -7.86 -17.41 12.24
CA LEU A 5 -7.70 -17.57 13.69
C LEU A 5 -7.78 -19.04 14.02
N ASN A 6 -6.72 -19.57 14.60
CA ASN A 6 -6.63 -20.97 15.00
C ASN A 6 -6.60 -21.08 16.52
N SER A 7 -7.22 -22.12 17.08
CA SER A 7 -7.01 -22.47 18.49
C SER A 7 -5.62 -23.04 18.72
N LEU A 8 -5.06 -22.84 19.91
CA LEU A 8 -3.73 -23.32 20.26
C LEU A 8 -3.60 -24.86 20.23
N ASP A 9 -4.71 -25.57 20.48
CA ASP A 9 -4.77 -27.04 20.39
C ASP A 9 -5.00 -27.58 18.97
N GLY A 10 -5.08 -26.68 17.98
CA GLY A 10 -5.26 -27.01 16.55
C GLY A 10 -6.65 -27.52 16.18
N LYS A 11 -7.62 -27.58 17.11
CA LYS A 11 -8.92 -28.19 16.87
C LYS A 11 -9.91 -27.27 16.14
N SER A 12 -9.68 -25.98 16.13
CA SER A 12 -10.53 -25.01 15.44
C SER A 12 -9.75 -24.05 14.58
N SER A 13 -10.31 -23.72 13.41
CA SER A 13 -9.78 -22.74 12.47
C SER A 13 -10.94 -21.92 11.92
N ALA A 14 -10.86 -20.59 12.04
CA ALA A 14 -11.86 -19.69 11.52
C ALA A 14 -11.22 -18.70 10.56
N GLN A 15 -11.77 -18.57 9.34
CA GLN A 15 -11.33 -17.57 8.39
C GLN A 15 -11.87 -16.20 8.79
N VAL A 16 -10.96 -15.24 9.06
CA VAL A 16 -11.27 -13.88 9.48
C VAL A 16 -11.55 -12.97 8.28
N THR A 17 -10.74 -13.05 7.23
CA THR A 17 -10.90 -12.18 6.05
C THR A 17 -11.28 -12.99 4.81
N LYS A 18 -12.19 -12.43 4.00
CA LYS A 18 -12.67 -13.04 2.74
C LYS A 18 -12.78 -11.97 1.66
N GLY A 19 -12.50 -12.32 0.41
CA GLY A 19 -12.63 -11.41 -0.74
C GLY A 19 -11.54 -11.62 -1.79
N ASN A 20 -11.61 -10.82 -2.85
CA ASN A 20 -10.62 -10.87 -3.93
C ASN A 20 -9.50 -9.85 -3.69
N PHE A 21 -8.75 -10.06 -2.63
CA PHE A 21 -7.59 -9.26 -2.23
C PHE A 21 -6.56 -10.13 -1.51
N GLU A 22 -5.34 -9.64 -1.39
CA GLU A 22 -4.27 -10.31 -0.67
C GLU A 22 -3.90 -9.52 0.60
N ILE A 23 -3.86 -10.22 1.74
CA ILE A 23 -3.22 -9.73 2.95
C ILE A 23 -1.72 -9.85 2.76
N THR A 24 -1.02 -8.74 2.88
CA THR A 24 0.43 -8.68 2.65
C THR A 24 1.23 -8.71 3.94
N ASN A 25 0.67 -8.16 5.04
CA ASN A 25 1.30 -8.17 6.34
C ASN A 25 0.28 -8.11 7.49
N ILE A 26 0.61 -8.70 8.64
CA ILE A 26 -0.06 -8.46 9.92
C ILE A 26 0.81 -7.44 10.66
N GLU A 27 0.25 -6.24 10.91
CA GLU A 27 0.97 -5.15 11.55
C GLU A 27 0.94 -5.26 13.07
N ALA A 28 -0.21 -5.66 13.63
CA ALA A 28 -0.38 -5.88 15.07
C ALA A 28 -1.63 -6.70 15.38
N VAL A 29 -1.65 -7.30 16.58
CA VAL A 29 -2.81 -7.97 17.16
C VAL A 29 -3.07 -7.35 18.53
N ASP A 30 -4.21 -6.68 18.66
CA ASP A 30 -4.71 -6.12 19.91
C ASP A 30 -5.64 -7.15 20.58
N GLU A 31 -5.07 -7.98 21.43
CA GLU A 31 -5.80 -9.05 22.13
C GLU A 31 -6.83 -8.49 23.10
N THR A 32 -6.54 -7.36 23.72
CA THR A 32 -7.44 -6.70 24.70
C THR A 32 -8.75 -6.27 24.04
N ASN A 33 -8.68 -5.62 22.89
CA ASN A 33 -9.84 -5.15 22.15
C ASN A 33 -10.27 -6.11 21.04
N LYS A 34 -9.59 -7.26 20.89
CA LYS A 34 -9.86 -8.30 19.89
C LYS A 34 -9.84 -7.76 18.46
N ARG A 35 -8.76 -7.03 18.12
CA ARG A 35 -8.57 -6.39 16.81
C ARG A 35 -7.29 -6.87 16.15
N ILE A 36 -7.31 -6.94 14.82
CA ILE A 36 -6.15 -7.25 14.01
C ILE A 36 -5.92 -6.08 13.07
N PHE A 37 -4.73 -5.51 13.12
CA PHE A 37 -4.25 -4.51 12.16
C PHE A 37 -3.44 -5.21 11.09
N TYR A 38 -3.75 -4.95 9.83
CA TYR A 38 -3.11 -5.64 8.72
C TYR A 38 -3.05 -4.76 7.48
N THR A 39 -2.04 -4.98 6.68
CA THR A 39 -1.91 -4.36 5.37
C THR A 39 -2.41 -5.30 4.29
N MET A 40 -3.18 -4.78 3.35
CA MET A 40 -3.63 -5.54 2.19
C MET A 40 -3.45 -4.80 0.87
N ALA A 41 -3.38 -5.57 -0.21
CA ALA A 41 -3.36 -5.08 -1.57
C ALA A 41 -4.76 -4.59 -1.97
N TYR A 42 -5.02 -3.29 -1.81
CA TYR A 42 -6.30 -2.66 -2.08
C TYR A 42 -6.10 -1.14 -2.34
N PRO A 43 -6.85 -0.52 -3.28
CA PRO A 43 -7.89 -1.08 -4.15
C PRO A 43 -7.35 -1.90 -5.32
N THR A 44 -6.05 -1.81 -5.62
CA THR A 44 -5.41 -2.57 -6.68
C THR A 44 -4.31 -3.49 -6.13
N PRO A 45 -3.85 -4.49 -6.88
CA PRO A 45 -2.71 -5.32 -6.48
C PRO A 45 -1.42 -4.51 -6.24
N MET A 46 -1.32 -3.30 -6.77
CA MET A 46 -0.15 -2.43 -6.68
C MET A 46 -0.16 -1.55 -5.42
N ASP A 47 -1.31 -1.36 -4.79
CA ASP A 47 -1.47 -0.52 -3.61
C ASP A 47 -1.29 -1.31 -2.31
N ARG A 48 -0.96 -0.62 -1.22
CA ARG A 48 -0.85 -1.17 0.14
C ARG A 48 -1.52 -0.23 1.12
N ASN A 49 -2.61 -0.69 1.73
CA ASN A 49 -3.39 0.09 2.69
C ASN A 49 -3.51 -0.63 4.02
N LEU A 50 -3.50 0.14 5.12
CA LEU A 50 -3.74 -0.35 6.47
C LEU A 50 -5.22 -0.53 6.72
N PHE A 51 -5.57 -1.68 7.27
CA PHE A 51 -6.91 -2.03 7.71
C PHE A 51 -6.89 -2.52 9.15
N VAL A 52 -8.03 -2.41 9.79
CA VAL A 52 -8.31 -3.06 11.07
C VAL A 52 -9.59 -3.86 10.97
N THR A 53 -9.64 -5.02 11.62
CA THR A 53 -10.85 -5.83 11.75
C THR A 53 -10.95 -6.43 13.15
N ASP A 54 -12.14 -6.85 13.56
CA ASP A 54 -12.32 -7.71 14.74
C ASP A 54 -11.89 -9.16 14.44
N PHE A 55 -11.76 -9.98 15.48
CA PHE A 55 -11.39 -11.40 15.33
C PHE A 55 -12.40 -12.23 14.53
N ASN A 56 -13.63 -11.73 14.37
CA ASN A 56 -14.70 -12.38 13.59
C ASN A 56 -14.71 -11.92 12.13
N GLY A 57 -13.91 -10.93 11.74
CA GLY A 57 -13.86 -10.39 10.39
C GLY A 57 -15.09 -9.59 9.94
N LYS A 58 -16.00 -9.23 10.86
CA LYS A 58 -17.28 -8.58 10.52
C LYS A 58 -17.19 -7.09 10.27
N LYS A 59 -16.14 -6.43 10.78
CA LYS A 59 -15.99 -4.97 10.72
C LYS A 59 -14.59 -4.60 10.22
N ALA A 60 -14.30 -4.88 8.95
CA ALA A 60 -13.07 -4.42 8.32
C ALA A 60 -13.19 -2.92 7.99
N THR A 61 -12.26 -2.12 8.50
CA THR A 61 -12.19 -0.66 8.28
C THR A 61 -10.83 -0.29 7.72
N GLN A 62 -10.80 0.46 6.63
CA GLN A 62 -9.57 1.05 6.10
C GLN A 62 -9.17 2.25 6.96
N LEU A 63 -7.90 2.29 7.38
CA LEU A 63 -7.35 3.35 8.24
C LEU A 63 -6.51 4.37 7.48
N THR A 64 -5.83 3.97 6.42
CA THR A 64 -5.10 4.88 5.52
C THR A 64 -5.98 5.33 4.36
N LYS A 65 -5.69 6.48 3.78
CA LYS A 65 -6.49 7.08 2.70
C LYS A 65 -5.63 7.31 1.46
N GLY A 66 -6.24 7.08 0.31
CA GLY A 66 -5.58 7.28 -0.99
C GLY A 66 -5.02 6.00 -1.58
N ASN A 67 -4.64 6.09 -2.85
CA ASN A 67 -3.97 5.02 -3.57
C ASN A 67 -2.46 5.22 -3.41
N GLY A 68 -1.73 4.14 -3.24
CA GLY A 68 -0.30 4.16 -3.02
C GLY A 68 0.15 3.07 -2.07
N THR A 69 1.36 3.21 -1.58
CA THR A 69 1.93 2.32 -0.58
C THR A 69 2.01 3.05 0.76
N HIS A 70 1.31 2.51 1.72
CA HIS A 70 1.34 2.91 3.12
C HIS A 70 2.13 1.86 3.91
N ARG A 71 3.30 2.23 4.41
CA ARG A 71 4.02 1.46 5.41
C ARG A 71 3.74 2.11 6.75
N VAL A 72 3.29 1.34 7.72
CA VAL A 72 2.82 1.89 8.98
C VAL A 72 3.65 1.39 10.17
N GLN A 73 3.66 2.18 11.23
CA GLN A 73 4.19 1.80 12.52
C GLN A 73 3.20 2.23 13.60
N LEU A 74 2.55 1.26 14.22
CA LEU A 74 1.64 1.48 15.34
C LEU A 74 2.42 1.73 16.63
N ASN A 75 1.86 2.51 17.55
CA ASN A 75 2.33 2.58 18.92
C ASN A 75 1.80 1.40 19.76
N ASP A 76 2.36 1.21 20.97
CA ASP A 76 2.11 0.02 21.79
C ASP A 76 0.66 -0.12 22.28
N ASP A 77 -0.08 0.98 22.39
CA ASP A 77 -1.50 0.99 22.81
C ASP A 77 -2.49 1.04 21.64
N TYR A 78 -1.99 1.00 20.40
CA TYR A 78 -2.79 1.01 19.17
C TYR A 78 -3.74 2.20 19.03
N THR A 79 -3.36 3.34 19.61
CA THR A 79 -4.14 4.59 19.52
C THR A 79 -3.61 5.53 18.43
N LYS A 80 -2.37 5.30 17.96
CA LYS A 80 -1.71 6.12 16.95
C LYS A 80 -0.89 5.27 16.00
N PHE A 81 -0.62 5.83 14.81
CA PHE A 81 0.38 5.27 13.91
C PHE A 81 1.11 6.35 13.12
N TYR A 82 2.35 6.06 12.77
CA TYR A 82 3.05 6.73 11.69
C TYR A 82 2.63 6.09 10.38
N ASP A 83 2.36 6.93 9.36
CA ASP A 83 2.15 6.51 7.99
C ASP A 83 3.29 7.02 7.10
N PHE A 84 4.03 6.11 6.51
CA PHE A 84 5.08 6.37 5.52
C PHE A 84 4.48 6.13 4.14
N TYR A 85 3.80 7.13 3.65
CA TYR A 85 3.07 7.08 2.38
C TYR A 85 3.95 7.48 1.21
N SER A 86 3.80 6.79 0.09
CA SER A 86 4.25 7.23 -1.23
C SER A 86 3.37 6.64 -2.32
N ASP A 87 3.34 7.28 -3.49
CA ASP A 87 2.80 6.69 -4.71
C ASP A 87 3.87 6.70 -5.83
N LEU A 88 3.49 6.30 -7.04
CA LEU A 88 4.41 6.17 -8.18
C LEU A 88 5.22 7.46 -8.46
N ASN A 89 4.62 8.64 -8.20
CA ASN A 89 5.19 9.95 -8.51
C ASN A 89 5.40 10.84 -7.28
N THR A 90 4.91 10.43 -6.13
CA THR A 90 5.00 11.18 -4.88
C THR A 90 6.08 10.60 -3.99
N PRO A 91 7.20 11.31 -3.73
CA PRO A 91 8.17 10.94 -2.73
C PRO A 91 7.55 10.74 -1.36
N GLN A 92 8.20 9.94 -0.51
CA GLN A 92 7.68 9.55 0.79
C GLN A 92 7.25 10.76 1.63
N ILE A 93 5.99 10.75 2.06
CA ILE A 93 5.42 11.67 3.03
C ILE A 93 5.26 10.90 4.35
N VAL A 94 5.62 11.52 5.46
CA VAL A 94 5.48 10.91 6.79
C VAL A 94 4.47 11.70 7.59
N THR A 95 3.42 11.04 8.03
CA THR A 95 2.34 11.61 8.83
C THR A 95 2.09 10.83 10.10
N VAL A 96 1.49 11.48 11.10
CA VAL A 96 1.01 10.84 12.34
C VAL A 96 -0.50 10.93 12.36
N HIS A 97 -1.14 9.81 12.68
CA HIS A 97 -2.59 9.70 12.77
C HIS A 97 -3.01 9.17 14.14
N ASP A 98 -4.13 9.70 14.66
CA ASP A 98 -4.88 9.10 15.75
C ASP A 98 -5.83 8.02 15.21
N ILE A 99 -5.99 6.96 15.98
CA ILE A 99 -7.02 5.94 15.78
C ILE A 99 -8.13 6.23 16.80
N VAL A 100 -9.31 6.59 16.30
CA VAL A 100 -10.44 6.98 17.12
C VAL A 100 -11.49 5.89 17.10
N VAL A 101 -11.95 5.47 18.27
CA VAL A 101 -13.05 4.50 18.44
C VAL A 101 -14.23 5.21 19.03
N ASP A 102 -15.36 5.28 18.33
CA ASP A 102 -16.58 5.91 18.82
C ASP A 102 -17.36 5.02 19.80
N LYS A 103 -18.41 5.58 20.40
CA LYS A 103 -19.29 4.85 21.33
C LYS A 103 -19.98 3.62 20.70
N LYS A 104 -20.10 3.59 19.38
CA LYS A 104 -20.68 2.47 18.60
C LYS A 104 -19.61 1.48 18.12
N LYS A 105 -18.36 1.65 18.60
CA LYS A 105 -17.20 0.86 18.21
C LYS A 105 -16.84 0.97 16.71
N ASN A 106 -17.20 2.07 16.05
CA ASN A 106 -16.67 2.36 14.74
C ASN A 106 -15.26 2.94 14.88
N ILE A 107 -14.37 2.57 13.97
CA ILE A 107 -12.98 2.99 13.97
C ILE A 107 -12.77 3.98 12.83
N SER A 108 -12.12 5.08 13.12
CA SER A 108 -11.73 6.12 12.16
C SER A 108 -10.35 6.63 12.48
N THR A 109 -9.78 7.45 11.59
CA THR A 109 -8.47 8.07 11.80
C THR A 109 -8.55 9.56 11.58
N ASN A 110 -7.77 10.31 12.37
CA ASN A 110 -7.57 11.75 12.22
C ASN A 110 -6.09 12.04 12.02
N LEU A 111 -5.76 12.88 11.03
CA LEU A 111 -4.41 13.39 10.85
C LEU A 111 -4.06 14.31 12.03
N VAL A 112 -2.97 13.99 12.73
CA VAL A 112 -2.44 14.81 13.83
C VAL A 112 -1.46 15.84 13.29
N LYS A 113 -0.48 15.37 12.50
CA LYS A 113 0.53 16.24 11.87
C LYS A 113 1.22 15.56 10.71
N THR A 114 1.76 16.38 9.82
CA THR A 114 2.77 15.96 8.85
C THR A 114 4.15 16.16 9.45
N VAL A 115 4.95 15.10 9.45
CA VAL A 115 6.33 15.10 9.99
C VAL A 115 7.32 15.47 8.90
N ASN A 116 7.11 14.93 7.69
CA ASN A 116 7.97 15.18 6.53
C ASN A 116 7.15 15.14 5.24
N GLU A 117 7.26 16.16 4.41
CA GLU A 117 6.60 16.26 3.09
C GLU A 117 7.56 15.99 1.92
N SER A 118 8.82 15.67 2.22
CA SER A 118 9.89 15.52 1.20
C SER A 118 10.05 16.72 0.27
N ALA A 119 9.83 17.95 0.78
CA ALA A 119 9.80 19.17 -0.01
C ALA A 119 11.10 19.38 -0.82
N LYS A 120 12.26 19.20 -0.18
CA LYS A 120 13.57 19.32 -0.85
C LYS A 120 13.77 18.30 -1.98
N LEU A 121 13.27 17.07 -1.81
CA LEU A 121 13.34 16.05 -2.85
C LEU A 121 12.43 16.40 -4.03
N LYS A 122 11.20 16.86 -3.74
CA LYS A 122 10.26 17.31 -4.78
C LYS A 122 10.84 18.47 -5.61
N GLU A 123 11.49 19.43 -4.95
CA GLU A 123 12.20 20.56 -5.60
C GLU A 123 13.30 20.03 -6.53
N LYS A 124 14.15 19.13 -6.04
CA LYS A 124 15.24 18.53 -6.85
C LYS A 124 14.71 17.72 -8.03
N LEU A 125 13.66 16.94 -7.85
CA LEU A 125 13.04 16.20 -8.96
C LEU A 125 12.54 17.14 -10.06
N THR A 126 11.99 18.30 -9.67
CA THR A 126 11.56 19.33 -10.62
C THR A 126 12.76 19.98 -11.30
N GLU A 127 13.80 20.34 -10.55
CA GLU A 127 15.04 20.94 -11.07
C GLU A 127 15.71 20.05 -12.11
N TYR A 128 15.78 18.72 -11.84
CA TYR A 128 16.37 17.74 -12.77
C TYR A 128 15.43 17.30 -13.90
N GLY A 129 14.23 17.85 -13.98
CA GLY A 129 13.25 17.45 -14.99
C GLY A 129 12.86 15.98 -14.90
N TYR A 130 12.73 15.43 -13.67
CA TYR A 130 12.34 14.04 -13.51
C TYR A 130 10.96 13.81 -14.11
N GLY A 131 10.86 12.87 -15.06
CA GLY A 131 9.61 12.54 -15.73
C GLY A 131 8.60 11.89 -14.80
N LYS A 132 7.31 11.93 -15.19
CA LYS A 132 6.26 11.21 -14.47
C LYS A 132 6.13 9.79 -15.01
N ALA A 133 6.08 8.83 -14.11
CA ALA A 133 5.75 7.46 -14.44
C ALA A 133 4.24 7.28 -14.57
N GLU A 134 3.83 6.39 -15.47
CA GLU A 134 2.43 6.08 -15.74
C GLU A 134 2.22 4.57 -15.62
N PHE A 135 1.12 4.15 -15.00
CA PHE A 135 0.74 2.75 -15.05
C PHE A 135 0.20 2.37 -16.42
N MET A 136 0.51 1.15 -16.83
CA MET A 136 0.00 0.58 -18.06
C MET A 136 -0.48 -0.86 -17.84
N ARG A 137 -1.37 -1.32 -18.70
CA ARG A 137 -1.84 -2.70 -18.74
C ARG A 137 -1.49 -3.32 -20.07
N VAL A 138 -0.84 -4.47 -20.02
CA VAL A 138 -0.37 -5.18 -21.21
C VAL A 138 -1.03 -6.56 -21.24
N PRO A 139 -1.85 -6.87 -22.25
CA PRO A 139 -2.39 -8.21 -22.41
C PRO A 139 -1.28 -9.18 -22.81
N ASN A 140 -1.25 -10.36 -22.23
CA ASN A 140 -0.38 -11.45 -22.66
C ASN A 140 -1.11 -12.33 -23.72
N SER A 141 -0.38 -13.27 -24.33
CA SER A 141 -0.91 -14.19 -25.34
C SER A 141 -1.96 -15.17 -24.82
N LYS A 142 -2.11 -15.29 -23.49
CA LYS A 142 -3.09 -16.16 -22.81
C LYS A 142 -4.36 -15.42 -22.40
N GLY A 143 -4.45 -14.10 -22.66
CA GLY A 143 -5.58 -13.26 -22.29
C GLY A 143 -5.48 -12.65 -20.89
N ASP A 144 -4.41 -12.91 -20.12
CA ASP A 144 -4.20 -12.24 -18.84
C ASP A 144 -3.73 -10.81 -19.07
N THR A 145 -4.09 -9.92 -18.15
CA THR A 145 -3.62 -8.54 -18.15
C THR A 145 -2.49 -8.35 -17.15
N LEU A 146 -1.33 -7.98 -17.63
CA LEU A 146 -0.14 -7.68 -16.82
C LEU A 146 -0.14 -6.20 -16.46
N ASN A 147 0.16 -5.89 -15.20
CA ASN A 147 0.43 -4.53 -14.78
C ASN A 147 1.86 -4.16 -15.13
N GLY A 148 2.05 -2.94 -15.62
CA GLY A 148 3.34 -2.35 -15.92
C GLY A 148 3.37 -0.89 -15.48
N TRP A 149 4.53 -0.29 -15.51
CA TRP A 149 4.71 1.16 -15.44
C TRP A 149 5.69 1.58 -16.53
N MET A 150 5.60 2.82 -16.97
CA MET A 150 6.47 3.41 -17.96
C MET A 150 6.90 4.80 -17.49
N LEU A 151 8.19 5.07 -17.53
CA LEU A 151 8.77 6.39 -17.32
C LEU A 151 9.17 6.97 -18.67
N LYS A 152 8.62 8.10 -19.04
CA LYS A 152 8.98 8.85 -20.24
C LYS A 152 9.97 9.94 -19.91
N PRO A 153 10.87 10.32 -20.82
CA PRO A 153 11.69 11.53 -20.66
C PRO A 153 10.81 12.77 -20.36
N ALA A 154 11.34 13.73 -19.60
CA ALA A 154 10.60 14.96 -19.29
C ALA A 154 10.14 15.71 -20.54
N ASN A 155 10.94 15.68 -21.61
CA ASN A 155 10.66 16.32 -22.89
C ASN A 155 10.19 15.29 -23.94
N PHE A 156 9.33 14.35 -23.52
CA PHE A 156 8.84 13.30 -24.41
C PHE A 156 8.03 13.91 -25.56
N ASP A 157 8.40 13.55 -26.78
CA ASP A 157 7.75 13.94 -28.02
C ASP A 157 7.24 12.69 -28.74
N ALA A 158 5.94 12.50 -28.81
CA ALA A 158 5.33 11.31 -29.39
C ALA A 158 5.64 11.13 -30.92
N THR A 159 6.16 12.14 -31.58
CA THR A 159 6.58 12.07 -33.00
C THR A 159 7.98 11.52 -33.18
N LYS A 160 8.75 11.38 -32.10
CA LYS A 160 10.12 10.89 -32.11
C LYS A 160 10.20 9.42 -31.66
N LYS A 161 11.25 8.76 -32.09
CA LYS A 161 11.61 7.40 -31.63
C LYS A 161 12.60 7.49 -30.49
N TYR A 162 12.39 6.68 -29.47
CA TYR A 162 13.25 6.59 -28.29
C TYR A 162 13.74 5.15 -28.09
N PRO A 163 14.96 4.94 -27.60
CA PRO A 163 15.36 3.63 -27.10
C PRO A 163 14.49 3.27 -25.91
N VAL A 164 14.15 1.98 -25.77
CA VAL A 164 13.34 1.46 -24.68
C VAL A 164 14.14 0.48 -23.85
N LEU A 165 14.22 0.72 -22.54
CA LEU A 165 14.76 -0.22 -21.58
C LEU A 165 13.63 -1.00 -20.93
N PHE A 166 13.64 -2.32 -21.12
CA PHE A 166 12.71 -3.23 -20.45
C PHE A 166 13.34 -3.80 -19.18
N CYS A 167 12.66 -3.59 -18.03
CA CYS A 167 13.02 -4.22 -16.78
C CYS A 167 11.88 -5.13 -16.33
N ASN A 168 12.14 -6.42 -16.22
CA ASN A 168 11.18 -7.36 -15.69
C ASN A 168 11.85 -8.37 -14.77
N TYR A 169 11.07 -8.93 -13.87
CA TYR A 169 11.46 -10.07 -13.06
C TYR A 169 10.33 -11.10 -13.09
N GLY A 170 10.64 -12.29 -13.59
CA GLY A 170 9.66 -13.37 -13.81
C GLY A 170 9.62 -14.44 -12.70
N GLY A 171 10.38 -14.27 -11.62
CA GLY A 171 10.41 -15.24 -10.52
C GLY A 171 9.22 -15.11 -9.55
N PRO A 172 8.86 -16.18 -8.84
CA PRO A 172 7.79 -16.16 -7.86
C PRO A 172 8.16 -15.31 -6.63
N GLY A 173 7.15 -14.74 -5.95
CA GLY A 173 7.32 -14.02 -4.69
C GLY A 173 7.89 -12.61 -4.79
N SER A 174 8.07 -12.07 -5.99
CA SER A 174 8.52 -10.70 -6.19
C SER A 174 7.54 -9.90 -7.02
N GLN A 175 7.10 -8.75 -6.51
CA GLN A 175 6.25 -7.80 -7.23
C GLN A 175 7.08 -6.58 -7.62
N GLN A 176 7.32 -6.41 -8.93
CA GLN A 176 8.08 -5.28 -9.45
C GLN A 176 7.21 -4.05 -9.68
N VAL A 177 5.94 -4.25 -10.02
CA VAL A 177 5.00 -3.15 -10.29
C VAL A 177 4.23 -2.84 -9.01
N ALA A 178 4.61 -1.76 -8.35
CA ALA A 178 3.99 -1.28 -7.12
C ALA A 178 3.73 0.22 -7.20
N ASN A 179 2.65 0.67 -6.58
CA ASN A 179 2.31 2.08 -6.46
C ASN A 179 3.11 2.72 -5.31
N ARG A 180 4.40 2.91 -5.53
CA ARG A 180 5.33 3.54 -4.58
C ARG A 180 6.41 4.32 -5.31
N PHE A 181 6.92 5.35 -4.68
CA PHE A 181 8.04 6.12 -5.21
C PHE A 181 9.34 5.30 -5.19
N GLY A 182 10.15 5.45 -6.23
CA GLY A 182 11.40 4.70 -6.37
C GLY A 182 11.22 3.25 -6.84
N ALA A 183 10.01 2.82 -7.16
CA ALA A 183 9.80 1.52 -7.82
C ALA A 183 10.43 1.45 -9.22
N VAL A 184 10.79 2.61 -9.76
CA VAL A 184 11.37 2.83 -11.10
C VAL A 184 12.90 2.91 -11.05
N SER A 185 13.55 2.69 -9.90
CA SER A 185 15.01 2.67 -9.84
C SER A 185 15.54 1.40 -10.50
N ALA A 186 16.17 1.56 -11.65
CA ALA A 186 16.99 0.54 -12.27
C ALA A 186 18.33 0.39 -11.55
#